data_aa95bd9298eb0710514a04113b1c8540
#
_entry.id   aa95bd9298eb0710514a04113b1c8540
#
_cell.length_a   1.000
_cell.length_b   1.000
_cell.length_c   1.000
_cell.angle_alpha   90.00
_cell.angle_beta   90.00
_cell.angle_gamma   90.00
#
_symmetry.space_group_name_H-M   'P 1'
#
loop_
_entity.id
_entity.type
_entity.pdbx_description
1 polymer ?
#
loop_
_entity_poly.entity_id
_entity_poly.type
_entity_poly.pdbx_seq_one_letter_code
_entity_poly.pdbx_strand_id
1 'polypeptide(L)'
;MCAEIVLGTISNTKEAVNWLSYTYLYVRMLRNPELYGISEIDKSDPMLVGRRHELVHAAATLLSRSNMVRYDKLAGTLQSTALGKIASHYYIKHQSMQVYSENLKPHMSQIDIFRLFSLSKEFSLVPIRENEKLELQKFVERVPVPVKGTLDEPATKINILLQAYISRF
;
A
#
# COMPACT_ATOMS: atom_id res chain seq x y z
N MET A 1 -2.75 -10.98 1.93
CA MET A 1 -2.13 -11.46 3.18
C MET A 1 -2.51 -10.65 4.41
N CYS A 2 -2.37 -9.29 4.44
CA CYS A 2 -2.75 -8.51 5.64
C CYS A 2 -4.22 -8.75 6.07
N ALA A 3 -5.17 -8.67 5.15
CA ALA A 3 -6.59 -8.93 5.44
C ALA A 3 -6.83 -10.34 6.01
N GLU A 4 -6.13 -11.35 5.49
CA GLU A 4 -6.24 -12.73 5.98
C GLU A 4 -5.71 -12.89 7.42
N ILE A 5 -4.64 -12.14 7.76
CA ILE A 5 -4.14 -12.08 9.15
C ILE A 5 -5.14 -11.37 10.05
N VAL A 6 -5.78 -10.31 9.56
CA VAL A 6 -6.82 -9.58 10.31
C VAL A 6 -8.06 -10.45 10.56
N LEU A 7 -8.46 -11.25 9.57
CA LEU A 7 -9.59 -12.20 9.67
C LEU A 7 -9.26 -13.43 10.52
N GLY A 8 -7.98 -13.66 10.85
CA GLY A 8 -7.55 -14.83 11.62
C GLY A 8 -7.36 -16.11 10.79
N THR A 9 -7.48 -16.04 9.46
CA THR A 9 -7.22 -17.16 8.54
C THR A 9 -5.74 -17.54 8.52
N ILE A 10 -4.87 -16.57 8.77
CA ILE A 10 -3.42 -16.72 8.82
C ILE A 10 -2.91 -16.20 10.16
N SER A 11 -2.29 -17.04 10.96
CA SER A 11 -1.66 -16.70 12.25
C SER A 11 -0.15 -16.95 12.27
N ASN A 12 0.36 -17.68 11.29
CA ASN A 12 1.79 -18.02 11.20
C ASN A 12 2.24 -18.21 9.74
N THR A 13 3.57 -18.29 9.55
CA THR A 13 4.17 -18.42 8.21
C THR A 13 3.78 -19.71 7.50
N LYS A 14 3.57 -20.82 8.21
CA LYS A 14 3.16 -22.10 7.60
C LYS A 14 1.76 -22.00 6.98
N GLU A 15 0.84 -21.39 7.71
CA GLU A 15 -0.52 -21.13 7.21
C GLU A 15 -0.50 -20.15 6.02
N ALA A 16 0.35 -19.12 6.09
CA ALA A 16 0.50 -18.16 4.99
C ALA A 16 1.04 -18.83 3.71
N VAL A 17 2.03 -19.71 3.82
CA VAL A 17 2.58 -20.49 2.70
C VAL A 17 1.52 -21.42 2.11
N ASN A 18 0.72 -22.07 2.97
CA ASN A 18 -0.37 -22.92 2.53
C ASN A 18 -1.47 -22.08 1.84
N TRP A 19 -1.89 -20.96 2.45
CA TRP A 19 -2.86 -20.05 1.85
C TRP A 19 -2.43 -19.54 0.47
N LEU A 20 -1.14 -19.24 0.27
CA LEU A 20 -0.62 -18.79 -1.01
C LEU A 20 -0.86 -19.82 -2.12
N SER A 21 -0.85 -21.13 -1.82
CA SER A 21 -1.10 -22.19 -2.79
C SER A 21 -2.52 -22.21 -3.38
N TYR A 22 -3.48 -21.56 -2.73
CA TYR A 22 -4.85 -21.41 -3.23
C TYR A 22 -5.07 -20.13 -4.03
N THR A 23 -4.01 -19.32 -4.24
CA THR A 23 -4.12 -18.05 -4.97
C THR A 23 -3.89 -18.22 -6.46
N TYR A 24 -4.48 -17.33 -7.25
CA TYR A 24 -4.22 -17.25 -8.70
C TYR A 24 -2.75 -16.99 -9.02
N LEU A 25 -2.04 -16.22 -8.15
CA LEU A 25 -0.60 -16.00 -8.28
C LEU A 25 0.17 -17.31 -8.34
N TYR A 26 -0.12 -18.24 -7.45
CA TYR A 26 0.54 -19.53 -7.41
C TYR A 26 0.32 -20.35 -8.70
N VAL A 27 -0.91 -20.39 -9.20
CA VAL A 27 -1.22 -21.05 -10.48
C VAL A 27 -0.44 -20.42 -11.64
N ARG A 28 -0.31 -19.09 -11.64
CA ARG A 28 0.47 -18.38 -12.66
C ARG A 28 1.96 -18.67 -12.56
N MET A 29 2.53 -18.72 -11.36
CA MET A 29 3.93 -19.07 -11.14
C MET A 29 4.25 -20.50 -11.65
N LEU A 30 3.34 -21.44 -11.45
CA LEU A 30 3.52 -22.81 -11.98
C LEU A 30 3.45 -22.87 -13.50
N ARG A 31 2.56 -22.08 -14.13
CA ARG A 31 2.35 -22.10 -15.58
C ARG A 31 3.43 -21.33 -16.35
N ASN A 32 3.87 -20.20 -15.81
CA ASN A 32 4.80 -19.29 -16.48
C ASN A 32 5.91 -18.85 -15.50
N PRO A 33 6.78 -19.76 -15.06
CA PRO A 33 7.76 -19.50 -14.00
C PRO A 33 8.71 -18.35 -14.34
N GLU A 34 9.14 -18.22 -15.60
CA GLU A 34 10.07 -17.17 -16.05
C GLU A 34 9.52 -15.76 -15.83
N LEU A 35 8.22 -15.54 -16.04
CA LEU A 35 7.58 -14.23 -15.82
C LEU A 35 7.57 -13.81 -14.34
N TYR A 36 7.75 -14.75 -13.43
CA TYR A 36 7.77 -14.54 -11.98
C TYR A 36 9.18 -14.68 -11.38
N GLY A 37 10.22 -14.66 -12.23
CA GLY A 37 11.61 -14.72 -11.79
C GLY A 37 11.98 -16.03 -11.09
N ILE A 38 11.32 -17.12 -11.45
CA ILE A 38 11.61 -18.45 -10.92
C ILE A 38 12.77 -19.04 -11.72
N SER A 39 13.89 -19.31 -11.05
CA SER A 39 15.12 -19.83 -11.63
C SER A 39 15.00 -21.32 -12.01
N GLU A 40 15.99 -21.83 -12.80
CA GLU A 40 16.08 -23.25 -13.10
C GLU A 40 16.26 -24.11 -11.84
N ILE A 41 16.91 -23.55 -10.81
CA ILE A 41 17.09 -24.24 -9.52
C ILE A 41 15.75 -24.38 -8.81
N ASP A 42 14.91 -23.36 -8.86
CA ASP A 42 13.58 -23.40 -8.27
C ASP A 42 12.64 -24.37 -9.02
N LYS A 43 12.93 -24.67 -10.31
CA LYS A 43 12.17 -25.66 -11.09
C LYS A 43 12.38 -27.10 -10.57
N SER A 44 13.43 -27.36 -9.77
CA SER A 44 13.62 -28.63 -9.07
C SER A 44 12.63 -28.88 -7.93
N ASP A 45 11.95 -27.83 -7.46
CA ASP A 45 10.86 -27.88 -6.48
C ASP A 45 9.50 -27.75 -7.21
N PRO A 46 8.84 -28.87 -7.56
CA PRO A 46 7.60 -28.83 -8.35
C PRO A 46 6.45 -28.07 -7.69
N MET A 47 6.50 -27.95 -6.38
CA MET A 47 5.48 -27.24 -5.59
C MET A 47 5.89 -25.81 -5.22
N LEU A 48 7.06 -25.35 -5.67
CA LEU A 48 7.61 -24.03 -5.37
C LEU A 48 7.56 -23.68 -3.86
N VAL A 49 7.85 -24.65 -3.00
CA VAL A 49 7.75 -24.49 -1.54
C VAL A 49 8.73 -23.44 -1.06
N GLY A 50 9.99 -23.49 -1.50
CA GLY A 50 11.01 -22.50 -1.19
C GLY A 50 10.57 -21.09 -1.61
N ARG A 51 10.13 -20.94 -2.85
CA ARG A 51 9.67 -19.65 -3.39
C ARG A 51 8.46 -19.10 -2.64
N ARG A 52 7.52 -19.93 -2.26
CA ARG A 52 6.38 -19.50 -1.44
C ARG A 52 6.81 -19.00 -0.07
N HIS A 53 7.77 -19.67 0.59
CA HIS A 53 8.34 -19.20 1.85
C HIS A 53 9.03 -17.84 1.71
N GLU A 54 9.83 -17.63 0.66
CA GLU A 54 10.47 -16.34 0.38
C GLU A 54 9.44 -15.21 0.20
N LEU A 55 8.41 -15.45 -0.61
CA LEU A 55 7.35 -14.48 -0.85
C LEU A 55 6.58 -14.11 0.43
N VAL A 56 6.25 -15.10 1.23
CA VAL A 56 5.58 -14.89 2.52
C VAL A 56 6.48 -14.11 3.48
N HIS A 57 7.76 -14.46 3.57
CA HIS A 57 8.72 -13.77 4.42
C HIS A 57 8.92 -12.31 3.98
N ALA A 58 9.09 -12.06 2.68
CA ALA A 58 9.21 -10.72 2.12
C ALA A 58 7.95 -9.88 2.40
N ALA A 59 6.77 -10.43 2.16
CA ALA A 59 5.51 -9.76 2.41
C ALA A 59 5.28 -9.47 3.91
N ALA A 60 5.56 -10.43 4.79
CA ALA A 60 5.47 -10.27 6.24
C ALA A 60 6.42 -9.17 6.75
N THR A 61 7.64 -9.13 6.21
CA THR A 61 8.64 -8.10 6.54
C THR A 61 8.17 -6.71 6.11
N LEU A 62 7.62 -6.56 4.90
CA LEU A 62 7.07 -5.29 4.40
C LEU A 62 5.88 -4.81 5.25
N LEU A 63 4.95 -5.70 5.58
CA LEU A 63 3.79 -5.38 6.43
C LEU A 63 4.22 -5.01 7.86
N SER A 64 5.26 -5.67 8.38
CA SER A 64 5.81 -5.35 9.70
C SER A 64 6.49 -3.98 9.73
N ARG A 65 7.25 -3.63 8.69
CA ARG A 65 7.86 -2.29 8.54
C ARG A 65 6.82 -1.17 8.48
N SER A 66 5.66 -1.44 7.89
CA SER A 66 4.54 -0.51 7.81
C SER A 66 3.63 -0.54 9.06
N ASN A 67 4.04 -1.21 10.14
CA ASN A 67 3.27 -1.38 11.38
C ASN A 67 1.87 -1.99 11.19
N MET A 68 1.61 -2.68 10.09
CA MET A 68 0.32 -3.33 9.82
C MET A 68 0.20 -4.71 10.45
N VAL A 69 1.33 -5.39 10.65
CA VAL A 69 1.43 -6.73 11.21
C VAL A 69 2.62 -6.79 12.17
N ARG A 70 2.47 -7.50 13.28
CA ARG A 70 3.61 -7.93 14.11
C ARG A 70 4.09 -9.27 13.59
N TYR A 71 5.33 -9.31 13.12
CA TYR A 71 5.96 -10.51 12.61
C TYR A 71 7.15 -10.92 13.47
N ASP A 72 7.02 -12.06 14.16
CA ASP A 72 8.14 -12.71 14.82
C ASP A 72 8.80 -13.69 13.84
N LYS A 73 10.01 -13.38 13.42
CA LYS A 73 10.76 -14.19 12.45
C LYS A 73 11.22 -15.54 13.01
N LEU A 74 11.48 -15.63 14.32
CA LEU A 74 11.95 -16.86 14.96
C LEU A 74 10.80 -17.84 15.20
N ALA A 75 9.73 -17.34 15.79
CA ALA A 75 8.52 -18.13 16.04
C ALA A 75 7.67 -18.33 14.77
N GLY A 76 7.87 -17.52 13.73
CA GLY A 76 7.06 -17.50 12.51
C GLY A 76 5.63 -17.01 12.74
N THR A 77 5.35 -16.32 13.84
CA THR A 77 3.99 -15.86 14.16
C THR A 77 3.66 -14.53 13.51
N LEU A 78 2.40 -14.38 13.13
CA LEU A 78 1.84 -13.20 12.46
C LEU A 78 0.61 -12.72 13.24
N GLN A 79 0.63 -11.47 13.69
CA GLN A 79 -0.48 -10.86 14.43
C GLN A 79 -0.88 -9.53 13.81
N SER A 80 -2.18 -9.27 13.69
CA SER A 80 -2.67 -7.99 13.19
C SER A 80 -2.49 -6.87 14.22
N THR A 81 -2.18 -5.67 13.73
CA THR A 81 -2.18 -4.44 14.52
C THR A 81 -3.47 -3.65 14.31
N ALA A 82 -3.69 -2.59 15.11
CA ALA A 82 -4.80 -1.65 14.87
C ALA A 82 -4.69 -1.00 13.48
N LEU A 83 -3.47 -0.60 13.07
CA LEU A 83 -3.24 -0.02 11.74
C LEU A 83 -3.50 -1.04 10.62
N GLY A 84 -3.13 -2.31 10.81
CA GLY A 84 -3.42 -3.37 9.86
C GLY A 84 -4.91 -3.62 9.68
N LYS A 85 -5.70 -3.55 10.76
CA LYS A 85 -7.17 -3.63 10.70
C LYS A 85 -7.77 -2.49 9.89
N ILE A 86 -7.34 -1.24 10.15
CA ILE A 86 -7.78 -0.05 9.42
C ILE A 86 -7.41 -0.17 7.94
N ALA A 87 -6.14 -0.49 7.64
CA ALA A 87 -5.68 -0.61 6.27
C ALA A 87 -6.42 -1.70 5.49
N SER A 88 -6.73 -2.83 6.12
CA SER A 88 -7.49 -3.91 5.49
C SER A 88 -8.95 -3.53 5.26
N HIS A 89 -9.57 -2.81 6.18
CA HIS A 89 -10.95 -2.36 6.07
C HIS A 89 -11.16 -1.34 4.96
N TYR A 90 -10.22 -0.39 4.83
CA TYR A 90 -10.28 0.71 3.86
C TYR A 90 -9.44 0.47 2.59
N TYR A 91 -8.86 -0.71 2.41
CA TYR A 91 -8.02 -1.08 1.25
C TYR A 91 -6.81 -0.16 1.04
N ILE A 92 -6.19 0.30 2.11
CA ILE A 92 -5.03 1.21 2.06
C ILE A 92 -3.75 0.40 1.78
N LYS A 93 -2.95 0.86 0.83
CA LYS A 93 -1.65 0.25 0.50
C LYS A 93 -0.66 0.39 1.68
N HIS A 94 0.20 -0.62 1.87
CA HIS A 94 1.20 -0.61 2.93
C HIS A 94 2.13 0.62 2.85
N GLN A 95 2.46 1.08 1.65
CA GLN A 95 3.30 2.26 1.44
C GLN A 95 2.61 3.55 1.93
N SER A 96 1.30 3.69 1.71
CA SER A 96 0.53 4.82 2.25
C SER A 96 0.42 4.74 3.77
N MET A 97 0.23 3.55 4.32
CA MET A 97 0.24 3.35 5.77
C MET A 97 1.59 3.70 6.40
N GLN A 98 2.69 3.43 5.71
CA GLN A 98 4.01 3.84 6.16
C GLN A 98 4.12 5.37 6.20
N VAL A 99 3.73 6.06 5.12
CA VAL A 99 3.71 7.54 5.06
C VAL A 99 2.87 8.12 6.19
N TYR A 100 1.69 7.55 6.46
CA TYR A 100 0.82 8.01 7.54
C TYR A 100 1.42 7.74 8.92
N SER A 101 1.97 6.55 9.15
CA SER A 101 2.59 6.18 10.42
C SER A 101 3.78 7.09 10.80
N GLU A 102 4.54 7.55 9.79
CA GLU A 102 5.71 8.40 10.00
C GLU A 102 5.35 9.89 10.17
N ASN A 103 4.29 10.36 9.52
CA ASN A 103 3.99 11.78 9.41
C ASN A 103 2.72 12.24 10.14
N LEU A 104 1.80 11.36 10.49
CA LEU A 104 0.56 11.73 11.18
C LEU A 104 0.85 12.10 12.64
N LYS A 105 0.45 13.31 13.03
CA LYS A 105 0.64 13.84 14.39
C LYS A 105 -0.70 14.29 14.98
N PRO A 106 -0.88 14.25 16.32
CA PRO A 106 -2.15 14.59 16.98
C PRO A 106 -2.68 16.00 16.71
N HIS A 107 -1.80 16.97 16.42
CA HIS A 107 -2.15 18.39 16.29
C HIS A 107 -1.87 18.93 14.88
N MET A 108 -2.16 18.15 13.85
CA MET A 108 -2.02 18.61 12.47
C MET A 108 -3.12 19.60 12.09
N SER A 109 -2.76 20.65 11.36
CA SER A 109 -3.71 21.54 10.73
C SER A 109 -4.44 20.85 9.56
N GLN A 110 -5.57 21.42 9.14
CA GLN A 110 -6.27 20.93 7.93
C GLN A 110 -5.36 20.93 6.71
N ILE A 111 -4.52 21.97 6.56
CA ILE A 111 -3.54 22.07 5.47
C ILE A 111 -2.60 20.87 5.47
N ASP A 112 -2.09 20.49 6.65
CA ASP A 112 -1.14 19.39 6.78
C ASP A 112 -1.80 18.03 6.54
N ILE A 113 -3.06 17.86 6.95
CA ILE A 113 -3.84 16.64 6.71
C ILE A 113 -4.10 16.45 5.21
N PHE A 114 -4.57 17.48 4.50
CA PHE A 114 -4.76 17.40 3.05
C PHE A 114 -3.46 17.12 2.31
N ARG A 115 -2.35 17.76 2.74
CA ARG A 115 -1.03 17.48 2.17
C ARG A 115 -0.60 16.04 2.41
N LEU A 116 -0.72 15.54 3.65
CA LEU A 116 -0.36 14.18 4.00
C LEU A 116 -1.17 13.17 3.18
N PHE A 117 -2.47 13.35 3.07
CA PHE A 117 -3.34 12.47 2.31
C PHE A 117 -2.99 12.47 0.80
N SER A 118 -2.59 13.61 0.26
CA SER A 118 -2.17 13.74 -1.14
C SER A 118 -0.89 12.99 -1.48
N LEU A 119 -0.09 12.60 -0.47
CA LEU A 119 1.12 11.79 -0.63
C LEU A 119 0.83 10.28 -0.73
N SER A 120 -0.44 9.88 -0.64
CA SER A 120 -0.85 8.47 -0.71
C SER A 120 -0.43 7.82 -2.01
N LYS A 121 0.10 6.61 -1.92
CA LYS A 121 0.57 5.83 -3.09
C LYS A 121 -0.57 5.34 -3.99
N GLU A 122 -1.80 5.42 -3.53
CA GLU A 122 -3.01 5.22 -4.34
C GLU A 122 -3.05 6.16 -5.54
N PHE A 123 -2.53 7.38 -5.38
CA PHE A 123 -2.51 8.43 -6.41
C PHE A 123 -1.27 8.43 -7.29
N SER A 124 -0.35 7.48 -7.13
CA SER A 124 0.94 7.44 -7.85
C SER A 124 0.83 7.40 -9.38
N LEU A 125 -0.33 7.03 -9.90
CA LEU A 125 -0.60 6.96 -11.35
C LEU A 125 -1.33 8.21 -11.90
N VAL A 126 -1.47 9.26 -11.09
CA VAL A 126 -2.09 10.53 -11.50
C VAL A 126 -0.99 11.55 -11.83
N PRO A 127 -0.50 11.62 -13.07
CA PRO A 127 0.52 12.59 -13.47
C PRO A 127 -0.07 14.00 -13.63
N ILE A 128 0.82 14.98 -13.66
CA ILE A 128 0.46 16.34 -14.09
C ILE A 128 0.67 16.42 -15.60
N ARG A 129 -0.30 17.03 -16.30
CA ARG A 129 -0.20 17.33 -17.72
C ARG A 129 -0.04 18.85 -17.90
N GLU A 130 0.74 19.27 -18.89
CA GLU A 130 1.00 20.69 -19.13
C GLU A 130 -0.27 21.48 -19.42
N ASN A 131 -1.23 20.90 -20.15
CA ASN A 131 -2.49 21.53 -20.47
C ASN A 131 -3.45 21.72 -19.28
N GLU A 132 -3.22 21.03 -18.16
CA GLU A 132 -4.05 21.13 -16.96
C GLU A 132 -3.59 22.25 -16.01
N LYS A 133 -2.36 22.75 -16.13
CA LYS A 133 -1.78 23.71 -15.18
C LYS A 133 -2.59 25.00 -15.03
N LEU A 134 -3.10 25.53 -16.15
CA LEU A 134 -3.93 26.74 -16.12
C LEU A 134 -5.28 26.53 -15.41
N GLU A 135 -5.86 25.36 -15.56
CA GLU A 135 -7.11 25.00 -14.86
C GLU A 135 -6.85 24.77 -13.37
N LEU A 136 -5.78 24.04 -13.05
CA LEU A 136 -5.38 23.84 -11.65
C LEU A 136 -5.11 25.16 -10.92
N GLN A 137 -4.50 26.14 -11.59
CA GLN A 137 -4.28 27.47 -11.01
C GLN A 137 -5.59 28.15 -10.64
N LYS A 138 -6.63 28.07 -11.50
CA LYS A 138 -7.95 28.62 -11.19
C LYS A 138 -8.61 27.91 -10.00
N PHE A 139 -8.40 26.58 -9.86
CA PHE A 139 -8.92 25.84 -8.73
C PHE A 139 -8.20 26.17 -7.42
N VAL A 140 -6.89 26.44 -7.44
CA VAL A 140 -6.14 26.86 -6.24
C VAL A 140 -6.76 28.09 -5.59
N GLU A 141 -7.25 29.05 -6.38
CA GLU A 141 -7.90 30.25 -5.87
C GLU A 141 -9.29 30.01 -5.26
N ARG A 142 -9.93 28.88 -5.60
CA ARG A 142 -11.31 28.55 -5.20
C ARG A 142 -11.39 27.56 -4.05
N VAL A 143 -10.35 26.75 -3.84
CA VAL A 143 -10.39 25.73 -2.79
C VAL A 143 -10.38 26.37 -1.39
N PRO A 144 -11.15 25.80 -0.44
CA PRO A 144 -11.36 26.41 0.87
C PRO A 144 -10.13 26.35 1.79
N VAL A 145 -9.23 25.40 1.57
CA VAL A 145 -8.02 25.24 2.38
C VAL A 145 -6.79 25.58 1.52
N PRO A 146 -5.91 26.50 1.98
CA PRO A 146 -4.72 26.86 1.22
C PRO A 146 -3.85 25.66 0.87
N VAL A 147 -3.41 25.56 -0.38
CA VAL A 147 -2.57 24.49 -0.86
C VAL A 147 -1.11 24.90 -0.79
N LYS A 148 -0.30 24.12 -0.06
CA LYS A 148 1.16 24.30 -0.01
C LYS A 148 1.81 23.40 -1.05
N GLY A 149 2.67 23.96 -1.88
CA GLY A 149 3.42 23.25 -2.92
C GLY A 149 3.35 23.97 -4.26
N THR A 150 4.11 23.49 -5.21
CA THR A 150 4.12 24.01 -6.59
C THR A 150 3.12 23.22 -7.44
N LEU A 151 2.62 23.83 -8.52
CA LEU A 151 1.73 23.16 -9.48
C LEU A 151 2.42 22.04 -10.27
N ASP A 152 3.73 21.92 -10.13
CA ASP A 152 4.51 20.85 -10.75
C ASP A 152 4.57 19.57 -9.90
N GLU A 153 4.11 19.63 -8.65
CA GLU A 153 4.07 18.49 -7.74
C GLU A 153 2.76 17.71 -7.89
N PRO A 154 2.78 16.40 -8.20
CA PRO A 154 1.58 15.58 -8.27
C PRO A 154 0.71 15.65 -7.00
N ALA A 155 1.33 15.73 -5.83
CA ALA A 155 0.61 15.88 -4.56
C ALA A 155 -0.22 17.17 -4.48
N THR A 156 0.27 18.27 -5.05
CA THR A 156 -0.48 19.53 -5.15
C THR A 156 -1.74 19.37 -5.99
N LYS A 157 -1.62 18.75 -7.17
CA LYS A 157 -2.79 18.42 -8.01
C LYS A 157 -3.80 17.57 -7.26
N ILE A 158 -3.36 16.50 -6.59
CA ILE A 158 -4.23 15.63 -5.80
C ILE A 158 -4.96 16.41 -4.71
N ASN A 159 -4.25 17.27 -3.98
CA ASN A 159 -4.83 18.12 -2.94
C ASN A 159 -5.95 19.02 -3.49
N ILE A 160 -5.68 19.71 -4.59
CA ILE A 160 -6.68 20.56 -5.27
C ILE A 160 -7.91 19.76 -5.68
N LEU A 161 -7.71 18.61 -6.34
CA LEU A 161 -8.80 17.76 -6.81
C LEU A 161 -9.64 17.19 -5.65
N LEU A 162 -9.00 16.80 -4.55
CA LEU A 162 -9.70 16.32 -3.35
C LEU A 162 -10.59 17.41 -2.76
N GLN A 163 -10.05 18.62 -2.60
CA GLN A 163 -10.82 19.74 -2.09
C GLN A 163 -11.97 20.12 -3.03
N ALA A 164 -11.72 20.16 -4.35
CA ALA A 164 -12.75 20.42 -5.36
C ALA A 164 -13.87 19.38 -5.30
N TYR A 165 -13.52 18.10 -5.18
CA TYR A 165 -14.49 17.01 -5.04
C TYR A 165 -15.33 17.12 -3.76
N ILE A 166 -14.69 17.38 -2.61
CA ILE A 166 -15.39 17.53 -1.30
C ILE A 166 -16.31 18.74 -1.33
N SER A 167 -15.88 19.85 -1.92
CA SER A 167 -16.62 21.11 -2.02
C SER A 167 -17.62 21.13 -3.18
N ARG A 168 -17.67 20.06 -3.99
CA ARG A 168 -18.58 19.92 -5.14
C ARG A 168 -18.47 21.06 -6.16
N PHE A 169 -17.25 21.42 -6.53
CA PHE A 169 -17.01 22.36 -7.63
C PHE A 169 -17.18 21.69 -8.99
#